data_58990acd36d0d1deae8847f545b3b20f
#
_entry.id   58990acd36d0d1deae8847f545b3b20f
#
_cell.length_a   1.000
_cell.length_b   1.000
_cell.length_c   1.000
_cell.angle_alpha   90.00
_cell.angle_beta   90.00
_cell.angle_gamma   90.00
#
_symmetry.space_group_name_H-M   'P 1'
#
loop_
_entity.id
_entity.type
_entity.pdbx_description
1 polymer ?
#
loop_
_entity_poly.entity_id
_entity_poly.type
_entity_poly.pdbx_seq_one_letter_code
_entity_poly.pdbx_strand_id
1 'polypeptide(L)'
;MNAKLGIFKTKPSATTPSFATQQSACFDISACLTDDKIKAYSALNQQIEIDCCSFDENNTPQVTIPSYFRVLIPTGLVFDIPKGYSIRIHPRSGLSFKQGIVLANSEGVIDSDYIHECFIMVKNDSLDRVTIKHGDRIAQGELVKSLDYTIEECYTNPVQKTDRNGGFGSTGV
;
A
#
# COMPACT_ATOMS: atom_id res chain seq x y z
N MET A 1 10.91 -16.33 -19.78
CA MET A 1 10.22 -15.07 -20.19
C MET A 1 10.04 -14.23 -18.95
N ASN A 2 10.38 -12.93 -19.02
CA ASN A 2 10.12 -12.02 -17.92
C ASN A 2 8.61 -11.72 -17.86
N ALA A 3 8.02 -11.72 -16.66
CA ALA A 3 6.64 -11.30 -16.46
C ALA A 3 6.50 -9.81 -16.85
N LYS A 4 5.37 -9.46 -17.49
CA LYS A 4 5.06 -8.09 -17.85
C LYS A 4 3.87 -7.60 -17.02
N LEU A 5 4.08 -6.55 -16.23
CA LEU A 5 3.04 -5.85 -15.50
C LEU A 5 2.49 -4.72 -16.37
N GLY A 6 1.18 -4.76 -16.69
CA GLY A 6 0.50 -3.67 -17.36
C GLY A 6 0.07 -2.58 -16.38
N ILE A 7 0.05 -1.32 -16.85
CA ILE A 7 -0.41 -0.16 -16.07
C ILE A 7 -1.42 0.61 -16.90
N PHE A 8 -2.62 0.80 -16.36
CA PHE A 8 -3.62 1.69 -16.92
C PHE A 8 -3.83 2.89 -15.99
N LYS A 9 -3.81 4.10 -16.55
CA LYS A 9 -4.03 5.35 -15.81
C LYS A 9 -5.50 5.74 -15.92
N THR A 10 -6.20 5.83 -14.79
CA THR A 10 -7.59 6.31 -14.73
C THR A 10 -7.66 7.84 -14.79
N LYS A 11 -6.56 8.52 -14.44
CA LYS A 11 -6.40 9.97 -14.46
C LYS A 11 -5.15 10.36 -15.26
N PRO A 12 -5.21 11.36 -16.16
CA PRO A 12 -4.03 11.78 -16.94
C PRO A 12 -2.84 12.20 -16.09
N SER A 13 -3.09 12.83 -14.91
CA SER A 13 -2.08 13.29 -13.97
C SER A 13 -1.50 12.19 -13.07
N ALA A 14 -2.03 10.96 -13.12
CA ALA A 14 -1.46 9.84 -12.37
C ALA A 14 0.00 9.58 -12.79
N THR A 15 0.87 9.33 -11.83
CA THR A 15 2.28 9.05 -12.08
C THR A 15 2.46 7.57 -12.42
N THR A 16 3.08 7.28 -13.57
CA THR A 16 3.45 5.91 -13.90
C THR A 16 4.52 5.39 -12.95
N PRO A 17 4.32 4.24 -12.29
CA PRO A 17 5.30 3.64 -11.40
C PRO A 17 6.66 3.43 -12.07
N SER A 18 7.73 3.63 -11.32
CA SER A 18 9.09 3.43 -11.80
C SER A 18 10.00 2.93 -10.69
N PHE A 19 11.06 2.21 -11.09
CA PHE A 19 12.11 1.81 -10.18
C PHE A 19 13.05 2.98 -9.91
N ALA A 20 13.43 3.19 -8.65
CA ALA A 20 14.36 4.25 -8.28
C ALA A 20 15.78 3.98 -8.82
N THR A 21 16.20 2.71 -8.89
CA THR A 21 17.48 2.25 -9.44
C THR A 21 17.28 0.93 -10.21
N GLN A 22 18.27 0.53 -11.02
CA GLN A 22 18.23 -0.75 -11.75
C GLN A 22 18.14 -1.99 -10.85
N GLN A 23 18.55 -1.88 -9.60
CA GLN A 23 18.55 -2.98 -8.63
C GLN A 23 17.46 -2.84 -7.57
N SER A 24 16.55 -1.86 -7.70
CA SER A 24 15.40 -1.76 -6.81
C SER A 24 14.49 -2.97 -6.98
N ALA A 25 14.12 -3.63 -5.89
CA ALA A 25 13.15 -4.72 -5.89
C ALA A 25 11.72 -4.21 -6.11
N CYS A 26 11.42 -3.00 -5.61
CA CYS A 26 10.11 -2.39 -5.67
C CYS A 26 10.09 -1.17 -6.59
N PHE A 27 8.97 -0.93 -7.24
CA PHE A 27 8.65 0.33 -7.94
C PHE A 27 7.91 1.28 -7.00
N ASP A 28 8.13 2.58 -7.15
CA ASP A 28 7.44 3.61 -6.35
C ASP A 28 6.00 3.82 -6.83
N ILE A 29 5.08 4.05 -5.90
CA ILE A 29 3.67 4.40 -6.14
C ILE A 29 3.41 5.78 -5.54
N SER A 30 2.85 6.68 -6.36
CA SER A 30 2.60 8.07 -5.98
C SER A 30 1.12 8.36 -5.75
N ALA A 31 0.84 9.36 -4.91
CA ALA A 31 -0.49 9.90 -4.68
C ALA A 31 -1.01 10.64 -5.93
N CYS A 32 -2.28 10.41 -6.28
CA CYS A 32 -2.99 11.10 -7.36
C CYS A 32 -4.18 11.86 -6.78
N LEU A 33 -3.95 13.04 -6.23
CA LEU A 33 -4.96 13.87 -5.58
C LEU A 33 -5.64 14.77 -6.63
N THR A 34 -6.70 14.26 -7.24
CA THR A 34 -7.50 14.97 -8.27
C THR A 34 -8.95 15.14 -7.87
N ASP A 35 -9.38 14.44 -6.83
CA ASP A 35 -10.75 14.53 -6.32
C ASP A 35 -10.79 15.53 -5.16
N ASP A 36 -11.94 16.20 -5.00
CA ASP A 36 -12.10 17.20 -3.95
C ASP A 36 -12.01 16.62 -2.52
N LYS A 37 -12.39 15.33 -2.40
CA LYS A 37 -12.45 14.62 -1.12
C LYS A 37 -11.96 13.20 -1.23
N ILE A 38 -11.35 12.71 -0.17
CA ILE A 38 -10.93 11.32 -0.02
C ILE A 38 -11.50 10.69 1.26
N LYS A 39 -11.74 9.39 1.19
CA LYS A 39 -12.28 8.62 2.31
C LYS A 39 -11.23 8.43 3.41
N ALA A 40 -11.67 8.59 4.65
CA ALA A 40 -10.83 8.41 5.83
C ALA A 40 -11.61 7.79 6.99
N TYR A 41 -10.86 7.30 7.95
CA TYR A 41 -11.37 6.94 9.28
C TYR A 41 -10.63 7.76 10.33
N SER A 42 -11.38 8.42 11.21
CA SER A 42 -10.83 9.19 12.32
C SER A 42 -10.13 8.29 13.34
N ALA A 43 -9.40 8.90 14.28
CA ALA A 43 -8.83 8.21 15.44
C ALA A 43 -9.89 7.49 16.31
N LEU A 44 -11.15 7.97 16.28
CA LEU A 44 -12.30 7.34 16.95
C LEU A 44 -13.02 6.30 16.08
N ASN A 45 -12.39 5.87 14.99
CA ASN A 45 -12.92 4.88 14.05
C ASN A 45 -14.24 5.29 13.36
N GLN A 46 -14.47 6.58 13.18
CA GLN A 46 -15.62 7.12 12.44
C GLN A 46 -15.24 7.34 10.98
N GLN A 47 -16.08 6.87 10.07
CA GLN A 47 -15.89 7.14 8.63
C GLN A 47 -16.18 8.61 8.35
N ILE A 48 -15.27 9.26 7.66
CA ILE A 48 -15.32 10.66 7.27
C ILE A 48 -14.76 10.86 5.87
N GLU A 49 -14.90 12.06 5.35
CA GLU A 49 -14.18 12.54 4.18
C GLU A 49 -13.23 13.66 4.58
N ILE A 50 -12.05 13.71 3.97
CA ILE A 50 -11.06 14.77 4.14
C ILE A 50 -10.94 15.53 2.83
N ASP A 51 -10.94 16.86 2.91
CA ASP A 51 -10.78 17.71 1.74
C ASP A 51 -9.35 17.62 1.17
N CYS A 52 -9.26 17.46 -0.13
CA CYS A 52 -8.04 17.55 -0.92
C CYS A 52 -7.92 18.91 -1.65
N CYS A 53 -8.82 19.85 -1.35
CA CYS A 53 -8.87 21.17 -1.98
C CYS A 53 -7.85 22.16 -1.43
N SER A 54 -6.96 21.76 -0.52
CA SER A 54 -5.85 22.60 -0.13
C SER A 54 -4.73 22.50 -1.17
N PHE A 55 -4.15 23.64 -1.51
CA PHE A 55 -3.06 23.75 -2.48
C PHE A 55 -1.84 24.35 -1.80
N ASP A 56 -0.67 23.90 -2.20
CA ASP A 56 0.57 24.53 -1.78
C ASP A 56 0.83 25.83 -2.58
N GLU A 57 1.94 26.49 -2.31
CA GLU A 57 2.38 27.73 -2.99
C GLU A 57 2.55 27.58 -4.51
N ASN A 58 2.75 26.34 -4.98
CA ASN A 58 2.88 26.00 -6.40
C ASN A 58 1.57 25.52 -7.03
N ASN A 59 0.44 25.70 -6.33
CA ASN A 59 -0.88 25.23 -6.75
C ASN A 59 -0.96 23.70 -6.91
N THR A 60 -0.19 22.94 -6.10
CA THR A 60 -0.22 21.48 -6.07
C THR A 60 -1.27 20.98 -5.09
N PRO A 61 -2.22 20.12 -5.49
CA PRO A 61 -3.20 19.56 -4.58
C PRO A 61 -2.54 18.79 -3.44
N GLN A 62 -3.07 18.91 -2.23
CA GLN A 62 -2.54 18.23 -1.06
C GLN A 62 -3.65 17.83 -0.08
N VAL A 63 -3.37 16.82 0.73
CA VAL A 63 -4.22 16.38 1.84
C VAL A 63 -3.43 16.39 3.13
N THR A 64 -4.03 16.93 4.19
CA THR A 64 -3.44 16.91 5.54
C THR A 64 -4.11 15.85 6.39
N ILE A 65 -3.34 14.85 6.81
CA ILE A 65 -3.78 13.70 7.58
C ILE A 65 -3.58 13.98 9.08
N PRO A 66 -4.65 14.09 9.86
CA PRO A 66 -4.53 14.25 11.31
C PRO A 66 -3.88 13.03 11.97
N SER A 67 -3.39 13.25 13.22
CA SER A 67 -2.83 12.20 14.07
C SER A 67 -3.79 11.00 14.20
N TYR A 68 -3.27 9.79 14.03
CA TYR A 68 -3.97 8.49 14.12
C TYR A 68 -5.09 8.25 13.12
N PHE A 69 -5.28 9.12 12.12
CA PHE A 69 -6.25 8.87 11.05
C PHE A 69 -5.70 7.87 10.04
N ARG A 70 -6.64 7.11 9.44
CA ARG A 70 -6.38 6.24 8.29
C ARG A 70 -7.06 6.85 7.07
N VAL A 71 -6.33 6.94 5.97
CA VAL A 71 -6.79 7.61 4.76
C VAL A 71 -6.56 6.72 3.55
N LEU A 72 -7.53 6.68 2.65
CA LEU A 72 -7.46 5.93 1.42
C LEU A 72 -6.98 6.84 0.29
N ILE A 73 -5.68 6.87 0.03
CA ILE A 73 -5.06 7.75 -0.96
C ILE A 73 -5.21 7.15 -2.37
N PRO A 74 -5.85 7.86 -3.32
CA PRO A 74 -5.96 7.42 -4.69
C PRO A 74 -4.59 7.46 -5.40
N THR A 75 -4.36 6.52 -6.32
CA THR A 75 -3.14 6.47 -7.15
C THR A 75 -3.42 6.82 -8.62
N GLY A 76 -4.67 6.78 -9.04
CA GLY A 76 -5.06 6.90 -10.45
C GLY A 76 -4.59 5.73 -11.31
N LEU A 77 -4.29 4.57 -10.73
CA LEU A 77 -3.70 3.42 -11.42
C LEU A 77 -4.56 2.17 -11.27
N VAL A 78 -4.71 1.45 -12.38
CA VAL A 78 -5.16 0.06 -12.42
C VAL A 78 -4.00 -0.80 -12.89
N PHE A 79 -3.74 -1.90 -12.21
CA PHE A 79 -2.68 -2.84 -12.56
C PHE A 79 -3.25 -4.03 -13.34
N ASP A 80 -2.72 -4.28 -14.54
CA ASP A 80 -2.99 -5.50 -15.31
C ASP A 80 -1.92 -6.53 -14.93
N ILE A 81 -2.24 -7.29 -13.89
CA ILE A 81 -1.32 -8.26 -13.27
C ILE A 81 -1.42 -9.59 -14.01
N PRO A 82 -0.32 -10.16 -14.50
CA PRO A 82 -0.36 -11.44 -15.19
C PRO A 82 -0.81 -12.57 -14.25
N LYS A 83 -1.58 -13.52 -14.78
CA LYS A 83 -2.05 -14.71 -14.04
C LYS A 83 -0.87 -15.43 -13.36
N GLY A 84 -1.06 -15.84 -12.11
CA GLY A 84 -0.03 -16.48 -11.29
C GLY A 84 0.94 -15.49 -10.62
N TYR A 85 0.56 -14.19 -10.61
CA TYR A 85 1.28 -13.14 -9.87
C TYR A 85 0.30 -12.32 -9.03
N SER A 86 0.84 -11.61 -8.07
CA SER A 86 0.16 -10.58 -7.28
C SER A 86 1.10 -9.40 -7.07
N ILE A 87 0.57 -8.24 -6.71
CA ILE A 87 1.40 -7.13 -6.24
C ILE A 87 1.34 -7.09 -4.72
N ARG A 88 2.51 -6.99 -4.08
CA ARG A 88 2.66 -6.67 -2.66
C ARG A 88 2.97 -5.19 -2.54
N ILE A 89 2.20 -4.51 -1.70
CA ILE A 89 2.38 -3.09 -1.42
C ILE A 89 3.04 -2.93 -0.06
N HIS A 90 4.17 -2.24 -0.04
CA HIS A 90 4.99 -2.02 1.14
C HIS A 90 5.03 -0.54 1.51
N PRO A 91 5.21 -0.20 2.80
CA PRO A 91 5.46 1.17 3.22
C PRO A 91 6.82 1.64 2.71
N ARG A 92 7.01 2.95 2.66
CA ARG A 92 8.31 3.54 2.37
C ARG A 92 9.02 3.91 3.67
N SER A 93 10.22 3.38 3.86
CA SER A 93 11.02 3.58 5.07
C SER A 93 11.19 5.05 5.46
N GLY A 94 11.43 5.93 4.46
CA GLY A 94 11.58 7.36 4.71
C GLY A 94 10.32 8.04 5.25
N LEU A 95 9.13 7.68 4.76
CA LEU A 95 7.86 8.19 5.27
C LEU A 95 7.58 7.63 6.67
N SER A 96 7.78 6.33 6.86
CA SER A 96 7.51 5.67 8.14
C SER A 96 8.43 6.21 9.23
N PHE A 97 9.73 6.30 8.97
CA PHE A 97 10.71 6.71 9.98
C PHE A 97 10.65 8.20 10.31
N LYS A 98 10.51 9.07 9.27
CA LYS A 98 10.60 10.53 9.46
C LYS A 98 9.27 11.20 9.77
N GLN A 99 8.17 10.64 9.29
CA GLN A 99 6.85 11.28 9.35
C GLN A 99 5.78 10.42 10.03
N GLY A 100 6.10 9.18 10.42
CA GLY A 100 5.13 8.27 11.03
C GLY A 100 4.02 7.81 10.09
N ILE A 101 4.17 7.97 8.76
CA ILE A 101 3.20 7.48 7.78
C ILE A 101 3.51 6.02 7.47
N VAL A 102 2.58 5.15 7.82
CA VAL A 102 2.67 3.69 7.61
C VAL A 102 1.48 3.19 6.79
N LEU A 103 1.53 1.96 6.30
CA LEU A 103 0.36 1.30 5.74
C LEU A 103 -0.55 0.82 6.87
N ALA A 104 -1.85 1.16 6.82
CA ALA A 104 -2.81 0.76 7.85
C ALA A 104 -3.08 -0.76 7.88
N ASN A 105 -2.80 -1.46 6.78
CA ASN A 105 -2.91 -2.91 6.63
C ASN A 105 -1.55 -3.64 6.69
N SER A 106 -0.48 -2.96 7.09
CA SER A 106 0.90 -3.44 7.16
C SER A 106 1.50 -3.79 5.79
N GLU A 107 0.87 -4.67 5.04
CA GLU A 107 1.15 -5.02 3.65
C GLU A 107 -0.18 -5.03 2.88
N GLY A 108 -0.20 -4.42 1.70
CA GLY A 108 -1.31 -4.55 0.76
C GLY A 108 -1.09 -5.72 -0.20
N VAL A 109 -2.16 -6.40 -0.58
CA VAL A 109 -2.13 -7.45 -1.59
C VAL A 109 -3.10 -7.09 -2.70
N ILE A 110 -2.62 -7.06 -3.94
CA ILE A 110 -3.45 -6.87 -5.13
C ILE A 110 -3.41 -8.16 -5.95
N ASP A 111 -4.55 -8.80 -6.06
CA ASP A 111 -4.72 -10.03 -6.83
C ASP A 111 -4.77 -9.77 -8.33
N SER A 112 -4.47 -10.78 -9.15
CA SER A 112 -4.41 -10.63 -10.61
C SER A 112 -5.79 -10.39 -11.27
N ASP A 113 -6.87 -10.64 -10.57
CA ASP A 113 -8.24 -10.38 -11.03
C ASP A 113 -8.84 -9.06 -10.50
N TYR A 114 -8.08 -8.28 -9.73
CA TYR A 114 -8.50 -6.97 -9.25
C TYR A 114 -8.33 -5.91 -10.35
N ILE A 115 -9.45 -5.48 -10.94
CA ILE A 115 -9.50 -4.59 -12.11
C ILE A 115 -9.91 -3.15 -11.79
N HIS A 116 -9.93 -2.78 -10.52
CA HIS A 116 -10.28 -1.42 -10.10
C HIS A 116 -9.04 -0.60 -9.75
N GLU A 117 -9.25 0.70 -9.54
CA GLU A 117 -8.18 1.59 -9.11
C GLU A 117 -7.52 1.11 -7.81
N CYS A 118 -6.20 1.14 -7.79
CA CYS A 118 -5.42 0.88 -6.59
C CYS A 118 -5.41 2.11 -5.68
N PHE A 119 -5.82 1.92 -4.44
CA PHE A 119 -5.71 2.91 -3.37
C PHE A 119 -4.68 2.46 -2.35
N ILE A 120 -3.94 3.42 -1.80
CA ILE A 120 -3.01 3.15 -0.71
C ILE A 120 -3.64 3.57 0.62
N MET A 121 -3.82 2.58 1.50
CA MET A 121 -4.39 2.81 2.83
C MET A 121 -3.27 3.22 3.79
N VAL A 122 -3.08 4.52 3.98
CA VAL A 122 -2.08 5.05 4.91
C VAL A 122 -2.67 5.33 6.28
N LYS A 123 -1.85 5.24 7.32
CA LYS A 123 -2.12 5.68 8.67
C LYS A 123 -1.06 6.70 9.10
N ASN A 124 -1.48 7.79 9.68
CA ASN A 124 -0.59 8.68 10.41
C ASN A 124 -0.43 8.17 11.84
N ASP A 125 0.72 7.57 12.16
CA ASP A 125 1.03 7.01 13.48
C ASP A 125 1.87 7.96 14.33
N SER A 126 1.91 9.25 13.96
CA SER A 126 2.56 10.32 14.71
C SER A 126 1.53 11.19 15.46
N LEU A 127 2.02 12.06 16.34
CA LEU A 127 1.20 13.05 17.04
C LEU A 127 0.89 14.29 16.21
N ASP A 128 1.71 14.54 15.17
CA ASP A 128 1.59 15.70 14.32
C ASP A 128 0.66 15.44 13.12
N ARG A 129 0.19 16.52 12.52
CA ARG A 129 -0.47 16.47 11.21
C ARG A 129 0.58 16.27 10.12
N VAL A 130 0.33 15.34 9.18
CA VAL A 130 1.23 15.10 8.06
C VAL A 130 0.52 15.43 6.76
N THR A 131 1.19 16.20 5.89
CA THR A 131 0.65 16.58 4.57
C THR A 131 1.29 15.71 3.49
N ILE A 132 0.43 15.15 2.63
CA ILE A 132 0.81 14.44 1.40
C ILE A 132 0.37 15.31 0.22
N LYS A 133 1.25 15.52 -0.75
CA LYS A 133 1.00 16.26 -1.98
C LYS A 133 0.73 15.32 -3.16
N HIS A 134 0.02 15.82 -4.15
CA HIS A 134 -0.09 15.14 -5.44
C HIS A 134 1.30 14.84 -6.01
N GLY A 135 1.52 13.60 -6.45
CA GLY A 135 2.81 13.15 -6.95
C GLY A 135 3.79 12.64 -5.89
N ASP A 136 3.53 12.86 -4.61
CA ASP A 136 4.37 12.29 -3.55
C ASP A 136 4.36 10.76 -3.61
N ARG A 137 5.53 10.15 -3.49
CA ARG A 137 5.68 8.69 -3.43
C ARG A 137 5.29 8.20 -2.05
N ILE A 138 4.17 7.49 -1.94
CA ILE A 138 3.52 7.12 -0.68
C ILE A 138 3.66 5.64 -0.31
N ALA A 139 3.95 4.80 -1.29
CA ALA A 139 4.15 3.36 -1.12
C ALA A 139 5.13 2.83 -2.17
N GLN A 140 5.46 1.55 -2.08
CA GLN A 140 6.23 0.84 -3.09
C GLN A 140 5.60 -0.53 -3.35
N GLY A 141 5.63 -0.97 -4.61
CA GLY A 141 5.02 -2.20 -5.07
C GLY A 141 6.04 -3.21 -5.56
N GLU A 142 5.81 -4.48 -5.29
CA GLU A 142 6.61 -5.61 -5.78
C GLU A 142 5.70 -6.60 -6.51
N LEU A 143 6.08 -7.01 -7.74
CA LEU A 143 5.41 -8.07 -8.46
C LEU A 143 5.95 -9.43 -7.97
N VAL A 144 5.10 -10.21 -7.31
CA VAL A 144 5.46 -11.48 -6.69
C VAL A 144 4.75 -12.64 -7.38
N LYS A 145 5.45 -13.73 -7.62
CA LYS A 145 4.84 -14.97 -8.14
C LYS A 145 3.98 -15.61 -7.06
N SER A 146 2.71 -15.83 -7.36
CA SER A 146 1.78 -16.56 -6.49
C SER A 146 1.93 -18.05 -6.71
N LEU A 147 2.03 -18.82 -5.63
CA LEU A 147 2.03 -20.28 -5.70
C LEU A 147 0.59 -20.76 -5.95
N ASP A 148 0.46 -21.74 -6.83
CA ASP A 148 -0.79 -22.45 -7.02
C ASP A 148 -0.87 -23.60 -6.00
N TYR A 149 -1.90 -23.59 -5.14
CA TYR A 149 -2.11 -24.60 -4.11
C TYR A 149 -3.59 -24.74 -3.79
N THR A 150 -3.96 -25.88 -3.23
CA THR A 150 -5.29 -26.15 -2.71
C THR A 150 -5.28 -26.15 -1.18
N ILE A 151 -6.39 -25.69 -0.59
CA ILE A 151 -6.61 -25.79 0.86
C ILE A 151 -7.44 -27.03 1.12
N GLU A 152 -6.92 -27.93 1.96
CA GLU A 152 -7.58 -29.17 2.33
C GLU A 152 -7.68 -29.27 3.87
N GLU A 153 -8.85 -29.66 4.35
CA GLU A 153 -9.05 -29.90 5.77
C GLU A 153 -8.42 -31.23 6.19
N CYS A 154 -7.56 -31.19 7.20
CA CYS A 154 -6.93 -32.37 7.77
C CYS A 154 -7.63 -32.77 9.08
N TYR A 155 -8.05 -34.04 9.18
CA TYR A 155 -8.74 -34.56 10.36
C TYR A 155 -7.79 -35.17 11.42
N THR A 156 -6.50 -35.15 11.17
CA THR A 156 -5.46 -35.60 12.10
C THR A 156 -4.44 -34.49 12.30
N ASN A 157 -3.85 -34.43 13.51
CA ASN A 157 -2.79 -33.47 13.79
C ASN A 157 -1.58 -33.71 12.86
N PRO A 158 -0.94 -32.64 12.36
CA PRO A 158 0.30 -32.76 11.64
C PRO A 158 1.37 -33.48 12.46
N VAL A 159 2.16 -34.31 11.82
CA VAL A 159 3.30 -34.98 12.45
C VAL A 159 4.38 -33.93 12.77
N GLN A 160 4.93 -34.02 13.99
CA GLN A 160 6.06 -33.18 14.39
C GLN A 160 7.25 -33.44 13.47
N LYS A 161 7.80 -32.37 12.85
CA LYS A 161 8.84 -32.45 11.83
C LYS A 161 10.25 -32.18 12.35
N THR A 162 10.36 -31.54 13.52
CA THR A 162 11.62 -31.17 14.18
C THR A 162 11.44 -31.21 15.69
N ASP A 163 12.49 -30.98 16.45
CA ASP A 163 12.46 -30.91 17.93
C ASP A 163 11.80 -29.63 18.47
N ARG A 164 11.22 -28.80 17.59
CA ARG A 164 10.53 -27.59 18.00
C ARG A 164 9.29 -27.94 18.83
N ASN A 165 9.31 -27.54 20.10
CA ASN A 165 8.23 -27.77 21.05
C ASN A 165 7.80 -26.42 21.67
N GLY A 166 6.88 -25.75 21.00
CA GLY A 166 6.32 -24.48 21.48
C GLY A 166 6.22 -23.40 20.38
N GLY A 167 5.60 -22.28 20.73
CA GLY A 167 5.32 -21.16 19.85
C GLY A 167 6.03 -19.89 20.28
N PHE A 168 5.32 -19.02 20.99
CA PHE A 168 5.76 -17.66 21.35
C PHE A 168 7.03 -17.67 22.21
N GLY A 169 8.16 -17.25 21.63
CA GLY A 169 9.45 -17.16 22.33
C GLY A 169 10.16 -18.49 22.61
N SER A 170 9.67 -19.63 22.09
CA SER A 170 10.27 -20.95 22.36
C SER A 170 11.66 -21.15 21.75
N THR A 171 12.10 -20.27 20.85
CA THR A 171 13.42 -20.31 20.20
C THR A 171 14.42 -19.32 20.80
N GLY A 172 14.07 -18.70 21.94
CA GLY A 172 14.89 -17.70 22.62
C GLY A 172 14.64 -16.26 22.15
N VAL A 173 15.19 -15.31 22.86
CA VAL A 173 15.29 -13.87 22.55
C VAL A 173 16.74 -13.53 22.25
#